data_ced65eb684f99288aaafbdd0c2389267
#
_entry.id   ced65eb684f99288aaafbdd0c2389267
#
_cell.length_a   1.000
_cell.length_b   1.000
_cell.length_c   1.000
_cell.angle_alpha   90.00
_cell.angle_beta   90.00
_cell.angle_gamma   90.00
#
_symmetry.space_group_name_H-M   'P 1'
#
loop_
_entity.id
_entity.type
_entity.pdbx_description
1 polymer ?
#
loop_
_entity_poly.entity_id
_entity_poly.type
_entity_poly.pdbx_seq_one_letter_code
_entity_poly.pdbx_strand_id
1 'polypeptide(L)'
;MLIKGWCPGLHKPMEAKDGFLIRLTPPGSVLKSGQLNIIAETAARYGRGIVQVTMRGNLQIRGLRAQSVATCQRILIDAALSDPAPSLERIRQSVLMSPLHAIDPECAPETAEIASRLMAALAQHPLPDSLPPKFCFGVDGGGFLPVGSMVADISASCAGHAWHVHCGQETRILEAPKVAAAMMRFAAEYAISQPGCRIVTPRTVSAAPLHRLIGRLPAGWRGYGVALGLLKSDDIHQIAENLDEIRLLPGRGFMTPKALSMPCLVTDPDDKMAQIFACCGVDGCTHAHMDTIRDARYFADALTAKTRLHVSGCRKGCAHPGKADVTLVAAENGYTVIKNGNTQGAETHQIMTREAIGTMLKSQSEADALRK
;
A
#
# COMPACT_ATOMS: atom_id res chain seq x y z
N MET A 1 24.76 -6.13 -3.85
CA MET A 1 24.33 -5.43 -2.63
C MET A 1 23.08 -6.12 -2.11
N LEU A 2 23.17 -6.84 -1.00
CA LEU A 2 22.04 -7.58 -0.42
C LEU A 2 20.97 -6.57 0.03
N ILE A 3 19.85 -6.53 -0.65
CA ILE A 3 18.68 -5.79 -0.22
C ILE A 3 18.22 -6.47 1.07
N LYS A 4 18.49 -5.85 2.23
CA LYS A 4 17.95 -6.32 3.51
C LYS A 4 16.42 -6.26 3.41
N GLY A 5 15.80 -7.42 3.22
CA GLY A 5 14.39 -7.58 2.87
C GLY A 5 13.43 -7.44 4.05
N TRP A 6 13.63 -6.48 4.96
CA TRP A 6 12.68 -6.24 6.06
C TRP A 6 11.72 -5.09 5.74
N CYS A 7 10.52 -5.17 6.29
CA CYS A 7 9.52 -4.11 6.19
C CYS A 7 9.57 -3.27 7.47
N PRO A 8 9.53 -1.92 7.37
CA PRO A 8 9.38 -1.09 8.55
C PRO A 8 8.03 -1.36 9.22
N GLY A 9 8.01 -1.27 10.54
CA GLY A 9 6.84 -1.38 11.39
C GLY A 9 6.91 -0.37 12.51
N LEU A 10 6.04 -0.52 13.52
CA LEU A 10 6.13 0.27 14.74
C LEU A 10 7.36 -0.13 15.55
N HIS A 11 7.55 -1.44 15.77
CA HIS A 11 8.67 -1.98 16.57
C HIS A 11 10.00 -2.03 15.81
N LYS A 12 9.98 -1.84 14.50
CA LYS A 12 11.17 -1.77 13.63
C LYS A 12 11.15 -0.49 12.79
N PRO A 13 11.33 0.68 13.40
CA PRO A 13 11.45 1.93 12.66
C PRO A 13 12.61 1.86 11.68
N MET A 14 12.46 2.48 10.53
CA MET A 14 13.50 2.50 9.51
C MET A 14 14.12 3.88 9.45
N GLU A 15 15.43 3.96 9.52
CA GLU A 15 16.17 5.19 9.27
C GLU A 15 16.09 5.55 7.79
N ALA A 16 15.83 6.83 7.53
CA ALA A 16 15.73 7.43 6.21
C ALA A 16 16.45 8.78 6.21
N LYS A 17 16.59 9.42 5.07
CA LYS A 17 17.28 10.70 4.96
C LYS A 17 16.61 11.81 5.78
N ASP A 18 15.29 11.78 5.87
CA ASP A 18 14.48 12.73 6.60
C ASP A 18 14.30 12.42 8.10
N GLY A 19 14.97 11.39 8.62
CA GLY A 19 14.83 10.88 9.97
C GLY A 19 14.27 9.46 10.01
N PHE A 20 13.69 9.04 11.14
CA PHE A 20 13.07 7.72 11.22
C PHE A 20 11.65 7.73 10.65
N LEU A 21 11.24 6.59 10.11
CA LEU A 21 9.86 6.33 9.73
C LEU A 21 9.30 5.14 10.51
N ILE A 22 8.05 5.26 10.92
CA ILE A 22 7.23 4.20 11.49
C ILE A 22 6.13 3.88 10.49
N ARG A 23 5.86 2.58 10.26
CA ARG A 23 4.71 2.12 9.46
C ARG A 23 3.67 1.51 10.39
N LEU A 24 2.42 1.91 10.19
CA LEU A 24 1.25 1.40 10.89
C LEU A 24 0.42 0.55 9.93
N THR A 25 0.01 -0.62 10.41
CA THR A 25 -0.97 -1.49 9.74
C THR A 25 -2.18 -1.61 10.67
N PRO A 26 -3.19 -0.73 10.52
CA PRO A 26 -4.35 -0.73 11.40
C PRO A 26 -5.14 -2.05 11.30
N PRO A 27 -5.71 -2.55 12.42
CA PRO A 27 -6.54 -3.74 12.41
C PRO A 27 -7.71 -3.61 11.44
N GLY A 28 -7.89 -4.58 10.55
CA GLY A 28 -8.97 -4.55 9.54
C GLY A 28 -8.92 -3.35 8.59
N SER A 29 -7.79 -2.66 8.50
CA SER A 29 -7.64 -1.38 7.77
C SER A 29 -8.48 -0.23 8.34
N VAL A 30 -9.08 -0.37 9.53
CA VAL A 30 -10.00 0.59 10.17
C VAL A 30 -9.23 1.58 11.05
N LEU A 31 -9.60 2.85 10.97
CA LEU A 31 -9.11 3.93 11.82
C LEU A 31 -10.29 4.74 12.34
N LYS A 32 -10.39 4.89 13.65
CA LYS A 32 -11.36 5.76 14.32
C LYS A 32 -10.87 7.21 14.36
N SER A 33 -11.79 8.17 14.48
CA SER A 33 -11.47 9.61 14.55
C SER A 33 -10.42 9.93 15.62
N GLY A 34 -10.55 9.39 16.84
CA GLY A 34 -9.55 9.57 17.89
C GLY A 34 -8.17 9.05 17.53
N GLN A 35 -8.08 7.93 16.81
CA GLN A 35 -6.82 7.38 16.32
C GLN A 35 -6.20 8.24 15.22
N LEU A 36 -7.03 8.82 14.33
CA LEU A 36 -6.57 9.76 13.31
C LEU A 36 -5.94 11.00 13.93
N ASN A 37 -6.58 11.58 14.96
CA ASN A 37 -6.05 12.73 15.71
C ASN A 37 -4.69 12.41 16.34
N ILE A 38 -4.55 11.25 17.00
CA ILE A 38 -3.28 10.81 17.59
C ILE A 38 -2.19 10.64 16.54
N ILE A 39 -2.51 10.10 15.36
CA ILE A 39 -1.57 9.99 14.23
C ILE A 39 -1.14 11.37 13.76
N ALA A 40 -2.08 12.30 13.58
CA ALA A 40 -1.82 13.67 13.13
C ALA A 40 -0.94 14.44 14.13
N GLU A 41 -1.27 14.40 15.41
CA GLU A 41 -0.49 15.03 16.50
C GLU A 41 0.91 14.44 16.60
N THR A 42 1.03 13.10 16.50
CA THR A 42 2.33 12.43 16.52
C THR A 42 3.19 12.86 15.34
N ALA A 43 2.62 12.95 14.14
CA ALA A 43 3.33 13.41 12.95
C ALA A 43 3.74 14.88 13.04
N ALA A 44 2.87 15.76 13.54
CA ALA A 44 3.14 17.18 13.69
C ALA A 44 4.22 17.45 14.75
N ARG A 45 4.09 16.81 15.93
CA ARG A 45 4.95 17.11 17.07
C ARG A 45 6.34 16.48 16.98
N TYR A 46 6.43 15.27 16.47
CA TYR A 46 7.66 14.47 16.49
C TYR A 46 8.30 14.24 15.14
N GLY A 47 7.56 14.44 14.04
CA GLY A 47 7.98 14.25 12.66
C GLY A 47 7.94 15.53 11.83
N ARG A 48 7.63 15.37 10.55
CA ARG A 48 7.53 16.48 9.57
C ARG A 48 6.08 16.97 9.34
N GLY A 49 5.11 16.54 10.15
CA GLY A 49 3.70 16.86 9.96
C GLY A 49 3.09 16.22 8.71
N ILE A 50 3.70 15.16 8.19
CA ILE A 50 3.24 14.45 6.99
C ILE A 50 3.07 12.98 7.30
N VAL A 51 1.92 12.44 6.92
CA VAL A 51 1.60 11.01 6.95
C VAL A 51 1.43 10.51 5.52
N GLN A 52 2.08 9.40 5.20
CA GLN A 52 2.00 8.80 3.88
C GLN A 52 1.06 7.58 3.89
N VAL A 53 0.04 7.61 3.04
CA VAL A 53 -0.77 6.44 2.71
C VAL A 53 -0.04 5.61 1.66
N THR A 54 0.19 4.34 1.94
CA THR A 54 1.01 3.48 1.08
C THR A 54 0.16 2.75 0.03
N MET A 55 0.82 2.16 -0.98
CA MET A 55 0.16 1.31 -1.98
C MET A 55 -0.56 0.09 -1.41
N ARG A 56 -0.21 -0.35 -0.20
CA ARG A 56 -0.84 -1.49 0.49
C ARG A 56 -1.92 -1.07 1.49
N GLY A 57 -2.33 0.20 1.51
CA GLY A 57 -3.30 0.69 2.50
C GLY A 57 -2.74 0.74 3.93
N ASN A 58 -1.45 0.99 4.11
CA ASN A 58 -0.84 1.24 5.40
C ASN A 58 -0.51 2.73 5.55
N LEU A 59 -0.26 3.19 6.77
CA LEU A 59 0.22 4.55 7.03
C LEU A 59 1.70 4.56 7.38
N GLN A 60 2.39 5.65 7.03
CA GLN A 60 3.75 5.91 7.47
C GLN A 60 3.85 7.32 8.05
N ILE A 61 4.33 7.42 9.29
CA ILE A 61 4.76 8.68 9.90
C ILE A 61 6.26 8.81 9.62
N ARG A 62 6.68 9.95 9.06
CA ARG A 62 8.04 10.17 8.58
C ARG A 62 8.72 11.33 9.26
N GLY A 63 10.06 11.33 9.19
CA GLY A 63 10.88 12.43 9.70
C GLY A 63 10.95 12.49 11.21
N LEU A 64 10.74 11.37 11.90
CA LEU A 64 10.83 11.30 13.37
C LEU A 64 12.28 11.46 13.80
N ARG A 65 12.50 12.24 14.88
CA ARG A 65 13.82 12.36 15.49
C ARG A 65 14.13 11.07 16.26
N ALA A 66 15.39 10.62 16.25
CA ALA A 66 15.82 9.40 16.92
C ALA A 66 15.37 9.33 18.40
N GLN A 67 15.53 10.42 19.15
CA GLN A 67 15.14 10.53 20.55
C GLN A 67 13.62 10.46 20.79
N SER A 68 12.80 10.71 19.77
CA SER A 68 11.33 10.70 19.87
C SER A 68 10.72 9.36 19.50
N VAL A 69 11.48 8.45 18.88
CA VAL A 69 10.95 7.17 18.37
C VAL A 69 10.26 6.36 19.47
N ALA A 70 10.91 6.16 20.61
CA ALA A 70 10.33 5.38 21.72
C ALA A 70 9.04 6.01 22.27
N THR A 71 8.99 7.35 22.35
CA THR A 71 7.77 8.08 22.75
C THR A 71 6.64 7.88 21.75
N CYS A 72 6.95 7.98 20.44
CA CYS A 72 5.96 7.75 19.38
C CYS A 72 5.43 6.31 19.40
N GLN A 73 6.32 5.32 19.60
CA GLN A 73 5.92 3.91 19.71
C GLN A 73 4.90 3.72 20.84
N ARG A 74 5.17 4.24 22.03
CA ARG A 74 4.27 4.14 23.18
C ARG A 74 2.91 4.80 22.89
N ILE A 75 2.90 6.05 22.39
CA ILE A 75 1.68 6.77 22.07
C ILE A 75 0.80 5.96 21.08
N LEU A 76 1.41 5.39 20.06
CA LEU A 76 0.71 4.64 19.02
C LEU A 76 0.21 3.27 19.50
N ILE A 77 0.93 2.63 20.44
CA ILE A 77 0.46 1.39 21.09
C ILE A 77 -0.72 1.70 22.02
N ASP A 78 -0.59 2.72 22.87
CA ASP A 78 -1.65 3.14 23.80
C ASP A 78 -2.95 3.51 23.08
N ALA A 79 -2.84 4.00 21.84
CA ALA A 79 -3.96 4.29 20.95
C ALA A 79 -4.50 3.05 20.20
N ALA A 80 -4.03 1.84 20.51
CA ALA A 80 -4.38 0.58 19.82
C ALA A 80 -4.15 0.62 18.29
N LEU A 81 -3.19 1.41 17.82
CA LEU A 81 -2.79 1.50 16.42
C LEU A 81 -1.79 0.40 16.02
N SER A 82 -1.20 -0.26 16.99
CA SER A 82 -0.36 -1.43 16.81
C SER A 82 -0.43 -2.34 18.05
N ASP A 83 0.07 -3.56 17.91
CA ASP A 83 0.18 -4.48 19.02
C ASP A 83 1.38 -4.13 19.91
N PRO A 84 1.28 -4.39 21.24
CA PRO A 84 2.39 -4.16 22.15
C PRO A 84 3.58 -5.12 21.91
N ALA A 85 3.34 -6.30 21.33
CA ALA A 85 4.36 -7.28 21.03
C ALA A 85 4.81 -7.24 19.56
N PRO A 86 6.12 -7.20 19.27
CA PRO A 86 6.63 -7.19 17.89
C PRO A 86 6.19 -8.39 17.05
N SER A 87 6.01 -9.56 17.67
CA SER A 87 5.53 -10.78 17.00
C SER A 87 4.09 -10.62 16.51
N LEU A 88 3.22 -10.04 17.32
CA LEU A 88 1.81 -9.79 16.96
C LEU A 88 1.69 -8.74 15.84
N GLU A 89 2.49 -7.67 15.91
CA GLU A 89 2.57 -6.69 14.81
C GLU A 89 2.96 -7.37 13.49
N ARG A 90 3.98 -8.25 13.52
CA ARG A 90 4.42 -8.99 12.34
C ARG A 90 3.32 -9.87 11.77
N ILE A 91 2.59 -10.59 12.61
CA ILE A 91 1.47 -11.43 12.20
C ILE A 91 0.39 -10.59 11.52
N ARG A 92 0.00 -9.46 12.13
CA ARG A 92 -0.98 -8.54 11.54
C ARG A 92 -0.54 -8.02 10.16
N GLN A 93 0.73 -7.67 10.01
CA GLN A 93 1.29 -7.22 8.73
C GLN A 93 1.32 -8.32 7.66
N SER A 94 1.29 -9.58 8.06
CA SER A 94 1.37 -10.73 7.16
C SER A 94 0.02 -11.24 6.68
N VAL A 95 -1.09 -10.92 7.35
CA VAL A 95 -2.43 -11.39 6.97
C VAL A 95 -3.21 -10.27 6.28
N LEU A 96 -3.52 -10.46 5.00
CA LEU A 96 -4.23 -9.50 4.16
C LEU A 96 -5.67 -9.96 3.97
N MET A 97 -6.61 -9.02 4.07
CA MET A 97 -8.03 -9.23 3.74
C MET A 97 -8.63 -7.99 3.10
N SER A 98 -9.80 -8.12 2.46
CA SER A 98 -10.49 -6.98 1.87
C SER A 98 -10.87 -5.95 2.94
N PRO A 99 -10.53 -4.67 2.77
CA PRO A 99 -11.03 -3.62 3.65
C PRO A 99 -12.55 -3.42 3.56
N LEU A 100 -13.20 -3.99 2.54
CA LEU A 100 -14.65 -3.99 2.37
C LEU A 100 -15.34 -5.16 3.11
N HIS A 101 -14.60 -6.03 3.81
CA HIS A 101 -15.21 -7.09 4.62
C HIS A 101 -16.27 -6.51 5.57
N ALA A 102 -17.38 -7.21 5.74
CA ALA A 102 -18.55 -6.80 6.54
C ALA A 102 -19.25 -5.50 6.04
N ILE A 103 -18.86 -4.96 4.88
CA ILE A 103 -19.53 -3.82 4.22
C ILE A 103 -20.11 -4.27 2.88
N ASP A 104 -19.30 -4.93 2.07
CA ASP A 104 -19.68 -5.42 0.76
C ASP A 104 -20.52 -6.69 0.91
N PRO A 105 -21.79 -6.70 0.48
CA PRO A 105 -22.66 -7.87 0.59
C PRO A 105 -22.19 -9.05 -0.28
N GLU A 106 -21.39 -8.77 -1.31
CA GLU A 106 -20.81 -9.80 -2.19
C GLU A 106 -19.52 -10.41 -1.61
N CYS A 107 -18.98 -9.86 -0.53
CA CYS A 107 -17.83 -10.42 0.18
C CYS A 107 -18.30 -11.48 1.17
N ALA A 108 -17.74 -12.69 1.10
CA ALA A 108 -18.09 -13.78 2.00
C ALA A 108 -18.01 -13.36 3.47
N PRO A 109 -19.08 -13.55 4.28
CA PRO A 109 -19.17 -13.04 5.65
C PRO A 109 -18.12 -13.65 6.58
N GLU A 110 -17.62 -14.86 6.29
CA GLU A 110 -16.61 -15.56 7.09
C GLU A 110 -15.19 -15.00 6.91
N THR A 111 -14.97 -14.05 5.99
CA THR A 111 -13.65 -13.50 5.65
C THR A 111 -12.89 -13.00 6.88
N ALA A 112 -13.53 -12.18 7.70
CA ALA A 112 -12.91 -11.61 8.90
C ALA A 112 -12.64 -12.68 9.97
N GLU A 113 -13.54 -13.64 10.12
CA GLU A 113 -13.39 -14.76 11.07
C GLU A 113 -12.23 -15.67 10.68
N ILE A 114 -12.11 -16.03 9.40
CA ILE A 114 -10.98 -16.83 8.89
C ILE A 114 -9.66 -16.09 9.14
N ALA A 115 -9.58 -14.80 8.82
CA ALA A 115 -8.38 -13.99 9.08
C ALA A 115 -8.02 -13.93 10.57
N SER A 116 -9.01 -13.73 11.44
CA SER A 116 -8.82 -13.73 12.91
C SER A 116 -8.33 -15.08 13.44
N ARG A 117 -8.93 -16.17 13.00
CA ARG A 117 -8.51 -17.52 13.37
C ARG A 117 -7.08 -17.82 12.90
N LEU A 118 -6.73 -17.40 11.69
CA LEU A 118 -5.37 -17.55 11.19
C LEU A 118 -4.37 -16.74 12.01
N MET A 119 -4.65 -15.48 12.33
CA MET A 119 -3.79 -14.65 13.18
C MET A 119 -3.63 -15.24 14.58
N ALA A 120 -4.70 -15.74 15.20
CA ALA A 120 -4.65 -16.40 16.49
C ALA A 120 -3.80 -17.67 16.47
N ALA A 121 -3.93 -18.49 15.42
CA ALA A 121 -3.11 -19.69 15.25
C ALA A 121 -1.63 -19.34 15.04
N LEU A 122 -1.31 -18.34 14.25
CA LEU A 122 0.06 -17.84 14.04
C LEU A 122 0.68 -17.31 15.34
N ALA A 123 -0.11 -16.66 16.21
CA ALA A 123 0.37 -16.12 17.48
C ALA A 123 0.78 -17.21 18.49
N GLN A 124 0.23 -18.40 18.35
CA GLN A 124 0.50 -19.55 19.22
C GLN A 124 1.56 -20.51 18.64
N HIS A 125 2.11 -20.21 17.47
CA HIS A 125 3.04 -21.10 16.76
C HIS A 125 4.38 -20.40 16.48
N PRO A 126 5.54 -21.11 16.56
CA PRO A 126 6.85 -20.53 16.22
C PRO A 126 7.04 -20.26 14.72
N LEU A 127 6.10 -20.70 13.89
CA LEU A 127 6.15 -20.58 12.42
C LEU A 127 6.47 -19.17 11.90
N PRO A 128 5.90 -18.06 12.45
CA PRO A 128 6.23 -16.72 11.97
C PRO A 128 7.71 -16.40 11.94
N ASP A 129 8.50 -16.94 12.85
CA ASP A 129 9.94 -16.69 12.92
C ASP A 129 10.74 -17.45 11.84
N SER A 130 10.18 -18.54 11.33
CA SER A 130 10.79 -19.36 10.27
C SER A 130 10.45 -18.84 8.87
N LEU A 131 9.41 -18.02 8.72
CA LEU A 131 8.98 -17.50 7.42
C LEU A 131 9.76 -16.24 7.03
N PRO A 132 9.97 -15.98 5.73
CA PRO A 132 10.60 -14.76 5.26
C PRO A 132 9.88 -13.50 5.74
N PRO A 133 10.58 -12.37 5.97
CA PRO A 133 9.97 -11.13 6.49
C PRO A 133 8.84 -10.54 5.63
N LYS A 134 8.75 -10.92 4.37
CA LYS A 134 7.71 -10.45 3.43
C LYS A 134 6.68 -11.54 3.10
N PHE A 135 6.77 -12.66 3.78
CA PHE A 135 5.77 -13.73 3.60
C PHE A 135 4.39 -13.23 4.04
N CYS A 136 3.38 -13.46 3.23
CA CYS A 136 2.04 -13.01 3.53
C CYS A 136 0.96 -14.02 3.12
N PHE A 137 -0.12 -13.97 3.89
CA PHE A 137 -1.33 -14.72 3.70
C PHE A 137 -2.41 -13.81 3.14
N GLY A 138 -3.24 -14.29 2.23
CA GLY A 138 -4.39 -13.58 1.71
C GLY A 138 -5.68 -14.31 2.04
N VAL A 139 -6.65 -13.63 2.64
CA VAL A 139 -8.02 -14.14 2.86
C VAL A 139 -8.96 -13.30 2.00
N ASP A 140 -9.40 -13.88 0.88
CA ASP A 140 -10.17 -13.23 -0.16
C ASP A 140 -11.61 -13.74 -0.17
N GLY A 141 -12.51 -12.98 0.41
CA GLY A 141 -13.94 -13.25 0.39
C GLY A 141 -14.63 -12.92 -0.94
N GLY A 142 -13.89 -12.46 -1.96
CA GLY A 142 -14.48 -11.99 -3.21
C GLY A 142 -15.08 -10.57 -3.08
N GLY A 143 -16.14 -10.31 -3.85
CA GLY A 143 -16.84 -9.02 -3.86
C GLY A 143 -16.15 -7.95 -4.70
N PHE A 144 -16.47 -6.69 -4.44
CA PHE A 144 -16.03 -5.53 -5.20
C PHE A 144 -14.51 -5.33 -5.20
N LEU A 145 -13.86 -5.64 -4.08
CA LEU A 145 -12.41 -5.52 -3.93
C LEU A 145 -11.79 -6.87 -3.51
N PRO A 146 -11.55 -7.76 -4.45
CA PRO A 146 -10.91 -9.04 -4.15
C PRO A 146 -9.44 -8.84 -3.77
N VAL A 147 -9.02 -9.49 -2.69
CA VAL A 147 -7.64 -9.47 -2.17
C VAL A 147 -6.73 -10.42 -2.96
N GLY A 148 -7.29 -11.36 -3.69
CA GLY A 148 -6.57 -12.24 -4.62
C GLY A 148 -5.74 -11.47 -5.64
N SER A 149 -6.01 -10.16 -5.79
CA SER A 149 -5.19 -9.22 -6.54
C SER A 149 -3.93 -8.75 -5.79
N MET A 150 -3.80 -9.02 -4.51
CA MET A 150 -2.58 -8.72 -3.75
C MET A 150 -1.71 -9.96 -3.69
N VAL A 151 -0.43 -9.82 -3.96
CA VAL A 151 0.53 -10.95 -3.98
C VAL A 151 0.66 -11.53 -2.57
N ALA A 152 -0.01 -12.68 -2.33
CA ALA A 152 0.13 -13.47 -1.12
C ALA A 152 0.88 -14.78 -1.45
N ASP A 153 1.68 -15.27 -0.50
CA ASP A 153 2.39 -16.54 -0.65
C ASP A 153 1.44 -17.73 -0.50
N ILE A 154 0.52 -17.63 0.45
CA ILE A 154 -0.60 -18.57 0.63
C ILE A 154 -1.89 -17.76 0.60
N SER A 155 -2.87 -18.17 -0.17
CA SER A 155 -4.14 -17.46 -0.26
C SER A 155 -5.32 -18.40 -0.14
N ALA A 156 -6.40 -17.91 0.47
CA ALA A 156 -7.71 -18.51 0.46
C ALA A 156 -8.66 -17.59 -0.29
N SER A 157 -9.39 -18.08 -1.29
CA SER A 157 -10.39 -17.32 -2.04
C SER A 157 -11.74 -18.01 -2.00
N CYS A 158 -12.80 -17.25 -1.75
CA CYS A 158 -14.17 -17.75 -1.78
C CYS A 158 -14.69 -17.78 -3.22
N ALA A 159 -15.28 -18.90 -3.61
CA ALA A 159 -15.98 -19.07 -4.88
C ALA A 159 -17.32 -19.79 -4.63
N GLY A 160 -18.43 -19.06 -4.72
CA GLY A 160 -19.73 -19.55 -4.27
C GLY A 160 -19.75 -19.75 -2.75
N HIS A 161 -19.89 -20.99 -2.30
CA HIS A 161 -19.89 -21.35 -0.87
C HIS A 161 -18.63 -22.11 -0.43
N ALA A 162 -17.69 -22.32 -1.35
CA ALA A 162 -16.46 -23.05 -1.10
C ALA A 162 -15.25 -22.13 -1.06
N TRP A 163 -14.28 -22.49 -0.22
CA TRP A 163 -13.01 -21.77 -0.10
C TRP A 163 -11.90 -22.56 -0.77
N HIS A 164 -11.19 -21.94 -1.68
CA HIS A 164 -10.03 -22.48 -2.38
C HIS A 164 -8.76 -21.98 -1.72
N VAL A 165 -8.04 -22.87 -1.04
CA VAL A 165 -6.76 -22.53 -0.40
C VAL A 165 -5.62 -22.92 -1.33
N HIS A 166 -4.80 -21.93 -1.68
CA HIS A 166 -3.71 -22.05 -2.66
C HIS A 166 -2.35 -21.91 -2.03
N CYS A 167 -1.42 -22.78 -2.39
CA CYS A 167 0.00 -22.71 -2.04
C CYS A 167 0.82 -23.17 -3.25
N GLY A 168 1.50 -22.25 -3.95
CA GLY A 168 2.17 -22.59 -5.21
C GLY A 168 1.19 -23.13 -6.27
N GLN A 169 1.37 -24.38 -6.67
CA GLN A 169 0.49 -25.08 -7.62
C GLN A 169 -0.61 -25.91 -6.93
N GLU A 170 -0.50 -26.10 -5.62
CA GLU A 170 -1.47 -26.88 -4.87
C GLU A 170 -2.70 -26.06 -4.53
N THR A 171 -3.89 -26.69 -4.66
CA THR A 171 -5.17 -26.08 -4.29
C THR A 171 -6.00 -27.10 -3.52
N ARG A 172 -6.55 -26.66 -2.37
CA ARG A 172 -7.51 -27.46 -1.58
C ARG A 172 -8.84 -26.73 -1.53
N ILE A 173 -9.93 -27.43 -1.76
CA ILE A 173 -11.29 -26.88 -1.66
C ILE A 173 -11.86 -27.30 -0.30
N LEU A 174 -12.29 -26.31 0.48
CA LEU A 174 -12.65 -26.50 1.88
C LEU A 174 -13.87 -25.65 2.27
N GLU A 175 -14.52 -26.03 3.35
CA GLU A 175 -15.48 -25.19 4.06
C GLU A 175 -14.75 -24.17 4.94
N ALA A 176 -15.37 -23.01 5.18
CA ALA A 176 -14.81 -21.89 5.93
C ALA A 176 -14.11 -22.25 7.26
N PRO A 177 -14.68 -23.13 8.13
CA PRO A 177 -14.05 -23.49 9.41
C PRO A 177 -12.67 -24.16 9.29
N LYS A 178 -12.39 -24.81 8.16
CA LYS A 178 -11.16 -25.58 7.92
C LYS A 178 -10.04 -24.74 7.28
N VAL A 179 -10.36 -23.55 6.76
CA VAL A 179 -9.46 -22.72 5.93
C VAL A 179 -8.20 -22.29 6.70
N ALA A 180 -8.36 -21.68 7.86
CA ALA A 180 -7.23 -21.19 8.65
C ALA A 180 -6.24 -22.31 9.01
N ALA A 181 -6.73 -23.47 9.41
CA ALA A 181 -5.90 -24.64 9.73
C ALA A 181 -5.17 -25.18 8.49
N ALA A 182 -5.80 -25.15 7.31
CA ALA A 182 -5.16 -25.55 6.06
C ALA A 182 -4.05 -24.57 5.64
N MET A 183 -4.27 -23.25 5.78
CA MET A 183 -3.25 -22.23 5.52
C MET A 183 -2.05 -22.41 6.45
N MET A 184 -2.27 -22.67 7.72
CA MET A 184 -1.21 -22.97 8.70
C MET A 184 -0.40 -24.21 8.31
N ARG A 185 -1.06 -25.27 7.88
CA ARG A 185 -0.41 -26.51 7.45
C ARG A 185 0.46 -26.27 6.22
N PHE A 186 -0.05 -25.59 5.21
CA PHE A 186 0.74 -25.22 4.03
C PHE A 186 1.97 -24.39 4.40
N ALA A 187 1.82 -23.44 5.32
CA ALA A 187 2.94 -22.61 5.76
C ALA A 187 4.00 -23.41 6.51
N ALA A 188 3.59 -24.36 7.35
CA ALA A 188 4.51 -25.26 8.06
C ALA A 188 5.26 -26.20 7.10
N GLU A 189 4.55 -26.85 6.17
CA GLU A 189 5.13 -27.71 5.13
C GLU A 189 6.13 -26.91 4.27
N TYR A 190 5.79 -25.67 3.91
CA TYR A 190 6.65 -24.80 3.11
C TYR A 190 7.90 -24.35 3.85
N ALA A 191 7.77 -23.95 5.12
CA ALA A 191 8.90 -23.52 5.96
C ALA A 191 9.96 -24.63 6.11
N ILE A 192 9.53 -25.90 6.13
CA ILE A 192 10.41 -27.08 6.19
C ILE A 192 11.07 -27.35 4.84
N SER A 193 10.28 -27.31 3.76
CA SER A 193 10.76 -27.70 2.42
C SER A 193 11.62 -26.63 1.76
N GLN A 194 11.37 -25.34 2.02
CA GLN A 194 12.04 -24.20 1.40
C GLN A 194 12.32 -23.07 2.39
N PRO A 195 13.20 -23.26 3.35
CA PRO A 195 13.47 -22.29 4.40
C PRO A 195 13.99 -20.97 3.82
N GLY A 196 13.40 -19.87 4.28
CA GLY A 196 13.80 -18.52 3.90
C GLY A 196 13.36 -18.03 2.51
N CYS A 197 12.68 -18.86 1.72
CA CYS A 197 12.16 -18.50 0.40
C CYS A 197 10.75 -17.94 0.47
N ARG A 198 10.33 -17.21 -0.58
CA ARG A 198 8.93 -16.82 -0.82
C ARG A 198 8.32 -17.71 -1.88
N ILE A 199 7.02 -17.97 -1.75
CA ILE A 199 6.27 -18.67 -2.80
C ILE A 199 6.03 -17.69 -3.94
N VAL A 200 6.77 -17.86 -5.03
CA VAL A 200 6.54 -17.08 -6.24
C VAL A 200 5.39 -17.76 -6.99
N THR A 201 4.17 -17.37 -6.70
CA THR A 201 3.05 -17.72 -7.55
C THR A 201 3.05 -16.81 -8.79
N PRO A 202 2.98 -17.37 -10.01
CA PRO A 202 2.91 -16.57 -11.24
C PRO A 202 1.53 -15.93 -11.45
N ARG A 203 0.82 -15.58 -10.39
CA ARG A 203 -0.43 -14.82 -10.50
C ARG A 203 -0.07 -13.37 -10.76
N THR A 204 -0.12 -12.96 -12.01
CA THR A 204 -0.26 -11.57 -12.43
C THR A 204 -1.62 -11.05 -11.95
N VAL A 205 -1.72 -10.79 -10.68
CA VAL A 205 -2.89 -10.12 -10.18
C VAL A 205 -2.57 -8.65 -10.07
N SER A 206 -3.07 -7.90 -11.01
CA SER A 206 -3.11 -6.45 -10.96
C SER A 206 -3.87 -6.03 -9.70
N ALA A 207 -3.22 -5.36 -8.77
CA ALA A 207 -3.94 -4.64 -7.73
C ALA A 207 -5.03 -3.83 -8.41
N ALA A 208 -6.26 -3.86 -7.87
CA ALA A 208 -7.35 -3.08 -8.44
C ALA A 208 -6.84 -1.66 -8.62
N PRO A 209 -6.87 -1.13 -9.84
CA PRO A 209 -6.31 0.19 -10.08
C PRO A 209 -7.06 1.19 -9.22
N LEU A 210 -6.35 2.13 -8.59
CA LEU A 210 -6.91 3.10 -7.63
C LEU A 210 -8.17 3.78 -8.17
N HIS A 211 -8.24 4.09 -9.47
CA HIS A 211 -9.39 4.74 -10.08
C HIS A 211 -10.71 3.97 -9.88
N ARG A 212 -10.68 2.63 -9.77
CA ARG A 212 -11.89 1.83 -9.46
C ARG A 212 -12.33 1.94 -8.02
N LEU A 213 -11.45 2.40 -7.13
CA LEU A 213 -11.71 2.58 -5.70
C LEU A 213 -12.06 4.02 -5.35
N ILE A 214 -12.08 4.94 -6.32
CA ILE A 214 -12.50 6.33 -6.15
C ILE A 214 -13.97 6.47 -6.55
N GLY A 215 -14.75 7.19 -5.76
CA GLY A 215 -16.16 7.41 -5.99
C GLY A 215 -17.07 6.50 -5.16
N ARG A 216 -18.18 6.05 -5.73
CA ARG A 216 -19.17 5.23 -5.01
C ARG A 216 -18.68 3.79 -4.85
N LEU A 217 -18.79 3.29 -3.64
CA LEU A 217 -18.47 1.93 -3.23
C LEU A 217 -19.74 1.22 -2.69
N PRO A 218 -19.70 -0.12 -2.48
CA PRO A 218 -20.80 -0.86 -1.88
C PRO A 218 -21.33 -0.24 -0.57
N ALA A 219 -22.58 -0.51 -0.24
CA ALA A 219 -23.28 -0.04 0.96
C ALA A 219 -23.25 1.49 1.18
N GLY A 220 -23.14 2.28 0.10
CA GLY A 220 -23.14 3.75 0.15
C GLY A 220 -21.83 4.39 0.60
N TRP A 221 -20.77 3.63 0.80
CA TRP A 221 -19.43 4.15 1.08
C TRP A 221 -18.85 4.90 -0.11
N ARG A 222 -17.87 5.75 0.17
CA ARG A 222 -17.16 6.54 -0.84
C ARG A 222 -15.67 6.35 -0.69
N GLY A 223 -15.02 6.04 -1.79
CA GLY A 223 -13.56 5.92 -1.88
C GLY A 223 -12.91 7.21 -2.35
N TYR A 224 -11.76 7.50 -1.79
CA TYR A 224 -10.92 8.66 -2.08
C TYR A 224 -9.50 8.22 -2.33
N GLY A 225 -8.90 8.77 -3.39
CA GLY A 225 -7.46 8.74 -3.56
C GLY A 225 -6.81 9.85 -2.72
N VAL A 226 -5.59 9.61 -2.27
CA VAL A 226 -4.75 10.64 -1.65
C VAL A 226 -3.67 11.04 -2.65
N ALA A 227 -3.64 12.31 -3.04
CA ALA A 227 -2.69 12.81 -4.02
C ALA A 227 -1.24 12.49 -3.61
N LEU A 228 -0.53 11.73 -4.44
CA LEU A 228 0.82 11.19 -4.17
C LEU A 228 0.93 10.37 -2.86
N GLY A 229 -0.19 10.06 -2.23
CA GLY A 229 -0.26 9.36 -0.95
C GLY A 229 0.11 10.24 0.25
N LEU A 230 0.10 11.56 0.16
CA LEU A 230 0.57 12.47 1.20
C LEU A 230 -0.59 13.26 1.83
N LEU A 231 -0.75 13.12 3.15
CA LEU A 231 -1.66 13.91 3.98
C LEU A 231 -0.84 14.75 4.97
N LYS A 232 -1.18 16.01 5.12
CA LYS A 232 -0.67 16.84 6.21
C LYS A 232 -1.42 16.52 7.50
N SER A 233 -0.83 16.80 8.65
CA SER A 233 -1.49 16.62 9.95
C SER A 233 -2.82 17.37 10.01
N ASP A 234 -2.89 18.60 9.48
CA ASP A 234 -4.13 19.39 9.44
C ASP A 234 -5.22 18.74 8.58
N ASP A 235 -4.83 18.14 7.44
CA ASP A 235 -5.78 17.39 6.59
C ASP A 235 -6.40 16.21 7.38
N ILE A 236 -5.56 15.52 8.18
CA ILE A 236 -6.02 14.36 8.97
C ILE A 236 -6.94 14.82 10.12
N HIS A 237 -6.63 15.92 10.80
CA HIS A 237 -7.52 16.50 11.80
C HIS A 237 -8.88 16.86 11.20
N GLN A 238 -8.89 17.50 10.04
CA GLN A 238 -10.12 17.85 9.34
C GLN A 238 -10.94 16.62 8.91
N ILE A 239 -10.28 15.52 8.51
CA ILE A 239 -10.93 14.23 8.26
C ILE A 239 -11.55 13.69 9.56
N ALA A 240 -10.82 13.71 10.67
CA ALA A 240 -11.26 13.18 11.95
C ALA A 240 -12.45 13.95 12.56
N GLU A 241 -12.52 15.25 12.34
CA GLU A 241 -13.66 16.09 12.78
C GLU A 241 -14.96 15.75 12.07
N ASN A 242 -14.90 15.28 10.85
CA ASN A 242 -16.08 15.03 10.01
C ASN A 242 -16.54 13.57 10.02
N LEU A 243 -15.73 12.64 10.52
CA LEU A 243 -15.95 11.21 10.39
C LEU A 243 -15.68 10.47 11.70
N ASP A 244 -16.47 9.44 11.97
CA ASP A 244 -16.26 8.53 13.10
C ASP A 244 -15.19 7.49 12.79
N GLU A 245 -15.12 7.07 11.52
CA GLU A 245 -14.12 6.11 11.03
C GLU A 245 -13.80 6.29 9.54
N ILE A 246 -12.61 5.85 9.17
CA ILE A 246 -12.22 5.60 7.78
C ILE A 246 -11.68 4.18 7.65
N ARG A 247 -11.65 3.65 6.43
CA ARG A 247 -10.91 2.43 6.11
C ARG A 247 -9.89 2.69 5.03
N LEU A 248 -8.66 2.25 5.27
CA LEU A 248 -7.58 2.39 4.31
C LEU A 248 -7.80 1.44 3.13
N LEU A 249 -7.57 1.95 1.93
CA LEU A 249 -7.65 1.21 0.68
C LEU A 249 -6.26 0.99 0.08
N PRO A 250 -6.02 -0.12 -0.63
CA PRO A 250 -4.84 -0.25 -1.46
C PRO A 250 -4.84 0.83 -2.54
N GLY A 251 -3.65 1.19 -3.03
CA GLY A 251 -3.51 2.22 -4.06
C GLY A 251 -3.37 3.64 -3.50
N ARG A 252 -3.08 3.82 -2.21
CA ARG A 252 -2.93 5.14 -1.56
C ARG A 252 -4.24 5.89 -1.40
N GLY A 253 -5.26 5.19 -0.95
CA GLY A 253 -6.58 5.77 -0.71
C GLY A 253 -7.17 5.36 0.62
N PHE A 254 -8.35 5.86 0.88
CA PHE A 254 -9.22 5.42 1.98
C PHE A 254 -10.69 5.56 1.57
N MET A 255 -11.56 4.97 2.36
CA MET A 255 -13.00 5.10 2.18
C MET A 255 -13.71 5.49 3.47
N THR A 256 -14.90 6.05 3.32
CA THR A 256 -15.72 6.62 4.41
C THR A 256 -17.19 6.51 4.08
N PRO A 257 -18.08 6.42 5.10
CA PRO A 257 -19.53 6.39 4.90
C PRO A 257 -20.11 7.77 4.52
N LYS A 258 -19.40 8.87 4.79
CA LYS A 258 -19.86 10.24 4.50
C LYS A 258 -19.03 10.86 3.37
N ALA A 259 -19.63 11.80 2.65
CA ALA A 259 -18.93 12.56 1.60
C ALA A 259 -17.93 13.53 2.23
N LEU A 260 -16.74 13.63 1.62
CA LEU A 260 -15.69 14.60 1.91
C LEU A 260 -15.37 15.43 0.67
N SER A 261 -15.02 16.70 0.89
CA SER A 261 -14.51 17.60 -0.14
C SER A 261 -13.30 18.33 0.42
N MET A 262 -12.10 17.92 0.00
CA MET A 262 -10.83 18.48 0.46
C MET A 262 -9.83 18.51 -0.70
N PRO A 263 -8.99 19.54 -0.83
CA PRO A 263 -8.04 19.68 -1.95
C PRO A 263 -6.97 18.57 -2.01
N CYS A 264 -6.67 17.92 -0.89
CA CYS A 264 -5.71 16.81 -0.84
C CYS A 264 -6.27 15.47 -1.33
N LEU A 265 -7.60 15.40 -1.55
CA LEU A 265 -8.31 14.17 -1.94
C LEU A 265 -8.60 14.15 -3.44
N VAL A 266 -8.38 13.01 -4.04
CA VAL A 266 -8.80 12.70 -5.40
C VAL A 266 -10.18 12.07 -5.32
N THR A 267 -11.18 12.78 -5.82
CA THR A 267 -12.62 12.39 -5.77
C THR A 267 -13.16 11.90 -7.10
N ASP A 268 -12.44 12.22 -8.19
CA ASP A 268 -12.77 11.80 -9.54
C ASP A 268 -11.82 10.67 -9.97
N PRO A 269 -12.34 9.51 -10.40
CA PRO A 269 -11.51 8.43 -10.91
C PRO A 269 -10.69 8.81 -12.15
N ASP A 270 -11.13 9.80 -12.91
CA ASP A 270 -10.44 10.32 -14.09
C ASP A 270 -9.44 11.46 -13.77
N ASP A 271 -9.29 11.84 -12.50
CA ASP A 271 -8.27 12.80 -12.09
C ASP A 271 -6.86 12.25 -12.38
N LYS A 272 -6.03 13.09 -12.99
CA LYS A 272 -4.64 12.76 -13.33
C LYS A 272 -3.83 12.29 -12.11
N MET A 273 -4.08 12.86 -10.94
CA MET A 273 -3.40 12.49 -9.71
C MET A 273 -3.69 11.06 -9.25
N ALA A 274 -4.79 10.45 -9.70
CA ALA A 274 -5.05 9.02 -9.48
C ALA A 274 -4.08 8.11 -10.24
N GLN A 275 -3.50 8.60 -11.34
CA GLN A 275 -2.62 7.85 -12.23
C GLN A 275 -1.12 8.12 -11.99
N ILE A 276 -0.77 9.08 -11.10
CA ILE A 276 0.62 9.45 -10.84
C ILE A 276 1.14 8.77 -9.57
N PHE A 277 2.28 8.09 -9.69
CA PHE A 277 2.97 7.42 -8.59
C PHE A 277 4.35 8.05 -8.41
N ALA A 278 4.64 8.58 -7.23
CA ALA A 278 5.96 9.09 -6.89
C ALA A 278 6.44 8.54 -5.55
N CYS A 279 7.74 8.29 -5.42
CA CYS A 279 8.37 7.98 -4.14
C CYS A 279 8.70 9.28 -3.38
N CYS A 280 9.32 9.18 -2.20
CA CYS A 280 9.65 10.36 -1.39
C CYS A 280 10.83 11.21 -1.93
N GLY A 281 11.51 10.78 -2.99
CA GLY A 281 12.58 11.53 -3.62
C GLY A 281 13.78 11.82 -2.70
N VAL A 282 14.57 12.81 -3.09
CA VAL A 282 15.81 13.22 -2.37
C VAL A 282 15.55 13.74 -0.97
N ASP A 283 14.36 14.23 -0.68
CA ASP A 283 14.02 14.75 0.65
C ASP A 283 13.87 13.65 1.70
N GLY A 284 13.51 12.44 1.29
CA GLY A 284 13.23 11.34 2.20
C GLY A 284 14.06 10.08 1.94
N CYS A 285 14.91 10.03 0.92
CA CYS A 285 15.62 8.80 0.56
C CYS A 285 17.06 9.08 0.13
N THR A 286 18.03 8.40 0.75
CA THR A 286 19.47 8.50 0.42
C THR A 286 19.83 7.94 -0.95
N HIS A 287 18.96 7.11 -1.55
CA HIS A 287 19.18 6.52 -2.86
C HIS A 287 18.55 7.31 -4.01
N ALA A 288 17.79 8.36 -3.69
CA ALA A 288 17.12 9.15 -4.71
C ALA A 288 18.04 10.24 -5.25
N HIS A 289 17.91 10.52 -6.55
CA HIS A 289 18.70 11.56 -7.23
C HIS A 289 17.90 12.84 -7.48
N MET A 290 16.56 12.78 -7.48
CA MET A 290 15.68 13.91 -7.81
C MET A 290 14.53 14.08 -6.78
N ASP A 291 13.96 15.28 -6.73
CA ASP A 291 12.72 15.58 -5.99
C ASP A 291 11.51 15.08 -6.78
N THR A 292 11.23 13.81 -6.61
CA THR A 292 10.18 13.11 -7.35
C THR A 292 8.77 13.62 -7.05
N ILE A 293 8.52 14.16 -5.86
CA ILE A 293 7.20 14.71 -5.47
C ILE A 293 6.93 16.02 -6.20
N ARG A 294 7.91 16.94 -6.21
CA ARG A 294 7.81 18.19 -6.96
C ARG A 294 7.66 17.93 -8.46
N ASP A 295 8.49 17.03 -8.98
CA ASP A 295 8.51 16.73 -10.40
C ASP A 295 7.23 15.99 -10.84
N ALA A 296 6.66 15.11 -10.01
CA ALA A 296 5.37 14.47 -10.26
C ALA A 296 4.22 15.49 -10.37
N ARG A 297 4.21 16.52 -9.51
CA ARG A 297 3.24 17.62 -9.60
C ARG A 297 3.41 18.43 -10.87
N TYR A 298 4.64 18.74 -11.24
CA TYR A 298 4.94 19.44 -12.50
C TYR A 298 4.48 18.64 -13.72
N PHE A 299 4.69 17.32 -13.74
CA PHE A 299 4.26 16.47 -14.86
C PHE A 299 2.74 16.27 -14.91
N ALA A 300 2.00 16.45 -13.82
CA ALA A 300 0.55 16.31 -13.79
C ALA A 300 -0.12 17.22 -14.83
N ASP A 301 0.38 18.44 -15.02
CA ASP A 301 -0.19 19.40 -15.99
C ASP A 301 0.02 18.97 -17.44
N ALA A 302 1.03 18.13 -17.70
CA ALA A 302 1.38 17.63 -19.01
C ALA A 302 0.68 16.31 -19.40
N LEU A 303 -0.03 15.67 -18.45
CA LEU A 303 -0.63 14.36 -18.67
C LEU A 303 -2.10 14.42 -19.04
N THR A 304 -2.56 13.38 -19.77
CA THR A 304 -3.98 13.03 -19.86
C THR A 304 -4.40 12.16 -18.68
N ALA A 305 -5.69 12.15 -18.33
CA ALA A 305 -6.27 11.34 -17.26
C ALA A 305 -6.01 9.81 -17.39
N LYS A 306 -5.68 9.35 -18.59
CA LYS A 306 -5.49 7.92 -18.88
C LYS A 306 -4.04 7.45 -18.78
N THR A 307 -3.08 8.36 -18.72
CA THR A 307 -1.65 8.03 -18.71
C THR A 307 -1.17 7.73 -17.29
N ARG A 308 -0.76 6.50 -17.05
CA ARG A 308 -0.11 6.10 -15.79
C ARG A 308 1.36 6.51 -15.79
N LEU A 309 1.72 7.40 -14.89
CA LEU A 309 3.08 7.89 -14.71
C LEU A 309 3.70 7.37 -13.40
N HIS A 310 4.88 6.77 -13.47
CA HIS A 310 5.69 6.43 -12.31
C HIS A 310 6.96 7.28 -12.26
N VAL A 311 7.09 8.15 -11.27
CA VAL A 311 8.29 8.97 -11.02
C VAL A 311 9.08 8.35 -9.86
N SER A 312 10.18 7.71 -10.18
CA SER A 312 11.02 6.98 -9.23
C SER A 312 12.35 7.65 -9.00
N GLY A 313 12.73 7.88 -7.75
CA GLY A 313 14.01 8.48 -7.36
C GLY A 313 15.22 7.57 -7.59
N CYS A 314 15.00 6.28 -7.84
CA CYS A 314 16.03 5.28 -8.13
C CYS A 314 15.40 4.01 -8.73
N ARG A 315 16.23 3.03 -9.12
CA ARG A 315 15.75 1.75 -9.68
C ARG A 315 14.93 0.85 -8.74
N LYS A 316 14.80 1.16 -7.44
CA LYS A 316 14.02 0.34 -6.50
C LYS A 316 12.51 0.34 -6.76
N GLY A 317 11.95 1.38 -7.40
CA GLY A 317 10.55 1.44 -7.78
C GLY A 317 9.56 1.38 -6.60
N CYS A 318 9.89 1.99 -5.47
CA CYS A 318 9.14 1.84 -4.22
C CYS A 318 7.70 2.32 -4.28
N ALA A 319 7.38 3.30 -5.15
CA ALA A 319 6.04 3.87 -5.27
C ALA A 319 5.11 3.00 -6.12
N HIS A 320 5.65 2.33 -7.15
CA HIS A 320 4.87 1.48 -8.05
C HIS A 320 5.74 0.34 -8.61
N PRO A 321 5.60 -0.88 -8.11
CA PRO A 321 6.41 -2.01 -8.58
C PRO A 321 5.95 -2.56 -9.94
N GLY A 322 4.72 -2.23 -10.36
CA GLY A 322 4.13 -2.67 -11.62
C GLY A 322 4.61 -1.87 -12.83
N LYS A 323 4.10 -2.22 -14.01
CA LYS A 323 4.30 -1.47 -15.24
C LYS A 323 3.45 -0.20 -15.24
N ALA A 324 4.01 0.89 -15.77
CA ALA A 324 3.32 2.14 -16.06
C ALA A 324 3.50 2.49 -17.55
N ASP A 325 2.62 3.32 -18.10
CA ASP A 325 2.75 3.77 -19.49
C ASP A 325 4.05 4.55 -19.68
N VAL A 326 4.40 5.36 -18.68
CA VAL A 326 5.69 6.05 -18.59
C VAL A 326 6.28 5.85 -17.19
N THR A 327 7.47 5.29 -17.11
CA THR A 327 8.27 5.22 -15.88
C THR A 327 9.51 6.09 -16.04
N LEU A 328 9.69 7.02 -15.12
CA LEU A 328 10.84 7.91 -15.01
C LEU A 328 11.73 7.42 -13.87
N VAL A 329 12.99 7.10 -14.16
CA VAL A 329 13.97 6.70 -13.16
C VAL A 329 15.01 7.82 -13.04
N ALA A 330 15.09 8.43 -11.87
CA ALA A 330 15.99 9.55 -11.62
C ALA A 330 17.46 9.15 -11.73
N ALA A 331 18.23 10.00 -12.39
CA ALA A 331 19.68 10.02 -12.48
C ALA A 331 20.21 11.38 -11.95
N GLU A 332 21.52 11.60 -11.96
CA GLU A 332 22.12 12.80 -11.35
C GLU A 332 21.55 14.14 -11.87
N ASN A 333 21.24 14.24 -13.16
CA ASN A 333 20.81 15.49 -13.79
C ASN A 333 19.49 15.35 -14.58
N GLY A 334 18.59 14.46 -14.18
CA GLY A 334 17.34 14.25 -14.88
C GLY A 334 16.80 12.84 -14.68
N TYR A 335 16.16 12.31 -15.72
CA TYR A 335 15.52 11.00 -15.69
C TYR A 335 15.83 10.19 -16.93
N THR A 336 16.00 8.89 -16.77
CA THR A 336 15.83 7.94 -17.87
C THR A 336 14.37 7.57 -18.01
N VAL A 337 13.90 7.34 -19.24
CA VAL A 337 12.50 7.08 -19.57
C VAL A 337 12.31 5.63 -19.97
N ILE A 338 11.34 4.97 -19.38
CA ILE A 338 10.92 3.61 -19.73
C ILE A 338 9.46 3.67 -20.16
N LYS A 339 9.14 3.28 -21.39
CA LYS A 339 7.77 3.22 -21.91
C LYS A 339 7.19 1.83 -21.66
N ASN A 340 5.92 1.77 -21.24
CA ASN A 340 5.15 0.54 -20.97
C ASN A 340 5.89 -0.46 -20.08
N GLY A 341 6.61 0.04 -19.08
CA GLY A 341 7.49 -0.77 -18.24
C GLY A 341 7.55 -0.31 -16.78
N ASN A 342 8.38 -0.99 -16.02
CA ASN A 342 8.71 -0.64 -14.62
C ASN A 342 10.19 -0.25 -14.52
N THR A 343 10.65 0.10 -13.32
CA THR A 343 12.02 0.56 -13.05
C THR A 343 13.14 -0.46 -13.36
N GLN A 344 12.81 -1.71 -13.71
CA GLN A 344 13.76 -2.75 -14.11
C GLN A 344 13.76 -2.97 -15.63
N GLY A 345 12.92 -2.25 -16.37
CA GLY A 345 12.86 -2.33 -17.83
C GLY A 345 14.08 -1.70 -18.52
N ALA A 346 14.14 -1.89 -19.84
CA ALA A 346 15.15 -1.24 -20.67
C ALA A 346 14.93 0.28 -20.67
N GLU A 347 15.97 1.02 -20.34
CA GLU A 347 15.97 2.48 -20.31
C GLU A 347 16.34 3.07 -21.67
N THR A 348 15.91 4.30 -21.91
CA THR A 348 16.54 5.13 -22.94
C THR A 348 17.97 5.43 -22.50
N HIS A 349 18.92 5.37 -23.42
CA HIS A 349 20.33 5.70 -23.13
C HIS A 349 20.55 7.20 -22.84
N GLN A 350 19.52 8.03 -23.06
CA GLN A 350 19.60 9.47 -22.90
C GLN A 350 18.88 9.90 -21.62
N ILE A 351 19.59 10.62 -20.75
CA ILE A 351 19.00 11.33 -19.62
C ILE A 351 18.29 12.57 -20.14
N MET A 352 17.02 12.72 -19.78
CA MET A 352 16.19 13.87 -20.14
C MET A 352 15.99 14.80 -18.95
N THR A 353 16.04 16.10 -19.17
CA THR A 353 15.69 17.09 -18.16
C THR A 353 14.19 17.06 -17.85
N ARG A 354 13.80 17.63 -16.72
CA ARG A 354 12.37 17.78 -16.34
C ARG A 354 11.56 18.48 -17.42
N GLU A 355 12.10 19.57 -18.00
CA GLU A 355 11.46 20.37 -19.03
C GLU A 355 11.27 19.58 -20.33
N ALA A 356 12.28 18.84 -20.75
CA ALA A 356 12.21 17.96 -21.94
C ALA A 356 11.16 16.85 -21.77
N ILE A 357 11.08 16.26 -20.57
CA ILE A 357 10.04 15.28 -20.24
C ILE A 357 8.65 15.92 -20.25
N GLY A 358 8.48 17.11 -19.68
CA GLY A 358 7.21 17.84 -19.71
C GLY A 358 6.74 18.09 -21.14
N THR A 359 7.63 18.48 -22.03
CA THR A 359 7.32 18.65 -23.48
C THR A 359 6.94 17.32 -24.14
N MET A 360 7.70 16.26 -23.88
CA MET A 360 7.41 14.91 -24.40
C MET A 360 6.01 14.42 -23.96
N LEU A 361 5.66 14.58 -22.69
CA LEU A 361 4.37 14.15 -22.15
C LEU A 361 3.20 14.94 -22.75
N LYS A 362 3.37 16.26 -22.96
CA LYS A 362 2.36 17.11 -23.64
C LYS A 362 2.11 16.66 -25.07
N SER A 363 3.17 16.49 -25.87
CA SER A 363 3.05 16.04 -27.27
C SER A 363 2.40 14.65 -27.37
N GLN A 364 2.69 13.76 -26.43
CA GLN A 364 2.07 12.43 -26.36
C GLN A 364 0.58 12.53 -26.02
N SER A 365 0.21 13.41 -25.11
CA SER A 365 -1.18 13.68 -24.72
C SER A 365 -2.00 14.27 -25.86
N GLU A 366 -1.43 15.18 -26.64
CA GLU A 366 -2.06 15.78 -27.83
C GLU A 366 -2.28 14.74 -28.93
N ALA A 367 -1.28 13.89 -29.20
CA ALA A 367 -1.40 12.81 -30.17
C ALA A 367 -2.48 11.77 -29.79
N ASP A 368 -2.63 11.46 -28.51
CA ASP A 368 -3.67 10.56 -28.01
C ASP A 368 -5.08 11.19 -28.06
N ALA A 369 -5.19 12.50 -27.95
CA ALA A 369 -6.44 13.22 -28.09
C ALA A 369 -6.93 13.26 -29.54
N LEU A 370 -6.02 13.33 -30.53
CA LEU A 370 -6.33 13.33 -31.95
C LEU A 370 -6.71 11.95 -32.51
N ARG A 371 -6.47 10.87 -31.80
CA ARG A 371 -6.80 9.50 -32.20
C ARG A 371 -8.19 9.02 -31.72
N LYS A 372 -8.91 9.87 -31.03
CA LYS A 372 -10.30 9.65 -30.57
C LYS A 372 -11.30 10.42 -31.40
#